data_ddd4ea76f73af86dc261c00614a5266c
#
_entry.id   ddd4ea76f73af86dc261c00614a5266c
#
_cell.length_a   1.000
_cell.length_b   1.000
_cell.length_c   1.000
_cell.angle_alpha   90.00
_cell.angle_beta   90.00
_cell.angle_gamma   90.00
#
_symmetry.space_group_name_H-M   'P 1'
#
loop_
_entity.id
_entity.type
_entity.pdbx_description
1 polymer ?
#
loop_
_entity_poly.entity_id
_entity_poly.type
_entity_poly.pdbx_seq_one_letter_code
_entity_poly.pdbx_strand_id
1 'polypeptide(L)'
;MSNRLRCEMPNVTVTKPRGLSRNMFFKAYSGPNAIAFAQLSSRAGVRRRRSASHQTVNDDGAPGVSYCLRVIEVSQNYRNKGVGSALLNEIIDFCRDERVSLIYGEAKGELAALRRWYLEQGFEMDSIDNIQLSLT
;
A
#
# COMPACT_ATOMS: atom_id res chain seq x y z
N MET A 1 -14.35 12.79 10.37
CA MET A 1 -13.94 12.68 10.21
C MET A 1 -13.38 11.68 9.93
N SER A 2 -13.17 11.54 10.11
CA SER A 2 -12.47 10.68 9.85
C SER A 2 -12.97 9.42 9.80
N ASN A 3 -13.19 8.97 8.83
CA ASN A 3 -13.60 7.81 8.70
C ASN A 3 -12.49 6.92 8.61
N ARG A 4 -11.27 7.38 8.63
CA ARG A 4 -10.20 6.56 8.55
C ARG A 4 -10.07 5.84 9.81
N LEU A 5 -9.56 4.62 9.81
CA LEU A 5 -9.35 3.93 10.99
C LEU A 5 -8.34 4.63 11.81
N ARG A 6 -8.53 4.74 13.09
CA ARG A 6 -7.60 5.41 13.86
C ARG A 6 -6.72 4.43 14.51
N CYS A 7 -5.44 4.67 14.62
CA CYS A 7 -4.50 3.89 15.32
C CYS A 7 -4.75 4.05 16.79
N GLU A 8 -4.81 2.97 17.54
CA GLU A 8 -5.08 3.08 18.95
C GLU A 8 -3.86 3.47 19.75
N MET A 9 -2.71 3.50 19.14
CA MET A 9 -1.49 3.82 19.85
C MET A 9 -1.19 5.28 19.70
N PRO A 10 -1.02 6.00 20.77
CA PRO A 10 -0.87 7.43 20.71
C PRO A 10 0.39 8.01 20.13
N ASN A 11 1.47 7.38 20.12
CA ASN A 11 2.67 7.99 19.61
C ASN A 11 3.24 7.32 18.38
N VAL A 12 2.38 6.97 17.45
CA VAL A 12 2.87 6.34 16.24
C VAL A 12 3.18 7.40 15.20
N THR A 13 4.38 7.33 14.66
CA THR A 13 4.74 8.22 13.57
C THR A 13 5.13 7.38 12.37
N VAL A 14 4.89 7.87 11.18
CA VAL A 14 5.20 7.16 9.97
C VAL A 14 6.19 7.97 9.17
N THR A 15 7.28 7.33 8.74
CA THR A 15 8.25 8.00 7.90
C THR A 15 8.00 7.62 6.46
N LYS A 16 8.17 8.55 5.57
CA LYS A 16 7.86 8.38 4.16
C LYS A 16 9.02 8.85 3.31
N PRO A 17 9.13 8.38 2.08
CA PRO A 17 10.19 8.85 1.20
C PRO A 17 9.89 10.29 0.80
N ARG A 18 10.88 10.98 0.25
CA ARG A 18 10.68 12.33 -0.18
C ARG A 18 10.03 12.41 -1.51
N GLY A 19 10.06 11.40 -2.34
CA GLY A 19 9.45 11.43 -3.64
C GLY A 19 9.51 10.05 -4.22
N LEU A 20 9.12 9.88 -5.46
CA LEU A 20 9.06 8.57 -6.06
C LEU A 20 10.45 8.05 -6.39
N SER A 21 10.66 6.77 -6.17
CA SER A 21 11.86 6.10 -6.59
C SER A 21 11.47 4.66 -6.86
N ARG A 22 12.39 3.86 -7.36
CA ARG A 22 12.10 2.51 -7.73
C ARG A 22 11.71 1.65 -6.55
N ASN A 23 12.33 1.81 -5.43
CA ASN A 23 11.97 1.09 -4.23
C ASN A 23 11.76 2.10 -3.12
N MET A 24 10.61 2.05 -2.49
CA MET A 24 10.29 3.00 -1.45
C MET A 24 9.89 2.28 -0.19
N PHE A 25 10.33 2.79 0.94
CA PHE A 25 10.03 2.17 2.21
C PHE A 25 9.27 3.14 3.09
N PHE A 26 8.28 2.62 3.79
CA PHE A 26 7.50 3.40 4.73
C PHE A 26 7.63 2.67 6.05
N LYS A 27 7.86 3.38 7.13
CA LYS A 27 8.04 2.74 8.42
C LYS A 27 7.21 3.42 9.47
N ALA A 28 6.71 2.66 10.39
CA ALA A 28 5.95 3.20 11.51
C ALA A 28 6.73 2.97 12.78
N TYR A 29 6.74 3.95 13.64
CA TYR A 29 7.46 3.89 14.89
C TYR A 29 6.57 4.20 16.06
N SER A 30 6.83 3.57 17.19
CA SER A 30 6.20 3.93 18.42
C SER A 30 7.34 4.47 19.25
N GLY A 31 7.48 5.77 19.36
CA GLY A 31 8.65 6.39 19.95
C GLY A 31 9.85 6.01 19.10
N PRO A 32 10.91 5.49 19.69
CA PRO A 32 12.09 5.11 18.92
C PRO A 32 12.01 3.72 18.32
N ASN A 33 10.95 2.97 18.59
CA ASN A 33 10.88 1.60 18.15
C ASN A 33 10.18 1.44 16.82
N ALA A 34 10.84 0.77 15.88
CA ALA A 34 10.22 0.50 14.60
C ALA A 34 9.23 -0.64 14.80
N ILE A 35 7.97 -0.42 14.48
CA ILE A 35 6.93 -1.39 14.76
C ILE A 35 6.25 -1.92 13.51
N ALA A 36 6.47 -1.30 12.37
CA ALA A 36 5.87 -1.77 11.13
C ALA A 36 6.63 -1.20 9.95
N PHE A 37 6.51 -1.84 8.81
CA PHE A 37 7.11 -1.29 7.61
C PHE A 37 6.39 -1.80 6.37
N ALA A 38 6.58 -1.10 5.28
CA ALA A 38 6.03 -1.52 4.01
C ALA A 38 7.00 -1.14 2.91
N GLN A 39 6.96 -1.85 1.82
CA GLN A 39 7.79 -1.56 0.67
C GLN A 39 6.95 -1.49 -0.59
N LEU A 40 7.13 -0.44 -1.36
CA LEU A 40 6.54 -0.32 -2.67
C LEU A 40 7.66 -0.38 -3.69
N SER A 41 7.42 -1.03 -4.81
CA SER A 41 8.44 -1.15 -5.83
C SER A 41 7.83 -1.02 -7.21
N SER A 42 8.48 -0.26 -8.06
CA SER A 42 7.98 -0.11 -9.40
C SER A 42 8.49 -1.25 -10.26
N ARG A 43 9.50 -1.97 -9.81
CA ARG A 43 10.03 -3.00 -10.56
C ARG A 43 9.07 -4.08 -10.81
N ALA A 44 8.28 -4.44 -9.89
CA ALA A 44 7.36 -5.46 -10.08
C ALA A 44 6.43 -5.12 -11.18
N GLY A 45 6.26 -3.87 -11.42
CA GLY A 45 5.34 -3.47 -12.44
C GLY A 45 5.83 -3.89 -13.77
N VAL A 46 7.07 -4.04 -13.88
CA VAL A 46 7.62 -4.35 -15.12
C VAL A 46 7.14 -5.70 -15.55
N ARG A 47 7.05 -6.58 -14.71
CA ARG A 47 6.68 -7.77 -15.10
C ARG A 47 5.31 -7.80 -15.45
N ARG A 48 4.54 -7.02 -15.05
CA ARG A 48 3.23 -7.02 -15.32
C ARG A 48 3.03 -6.54 -16.61
N ARG A 49 3.97 -6.08 -17.24
CA ARG A 49 3.89 -5.52 -18.43
C ARG A 49 3.03 -6.26 -19.32
N ARG A 50 3.00 -7.51 -19.32
CA ARG A 50 2.23 -8.12 -20.18
C ARG A 50 0.86 -7.77 -19.97
N SER A 51 0.39 -7.85 -18.88
CA SER A 51 -0.98 -7.53 -18.70
C SER A 51 -1.06 -6.12 -18.85
N ALA A 52 -0.05 -5.48 -18.72
CA ALA A 52 -0.11 -4.11 -18.77
C ALA A 52 -0.38 -3.69 -20.09
N SER A 53 -0.11 -4.39 -21.00
CA SER A 53 -0.27 -3.90 -22.26
C SER A 53 -1.58 -3.29 -22.30
N HIS A 54 -2.48 -3.81 -21.67
CA HIS A 54 -3.69 -3.19 -21.85
C HIS A 54 -3.72 -2.08 -20.99
N GLN A 55 -2.85 -1.97 -20.21
CA GLN A 55 -2.88 -0.90 -19.42
C GLN A 55 -2.55 0.15 -20.17
N THR A 56 -2.24 -0.03 -21.18
CA THR A 56 -1.85 0.95 -21.99
C THR A 56 -2.82 1.88 -21.93
N VAL A 57 -3.69 1.64 -21.45
CA VAL A 57 -4.64 2.50 -21.30
C VAL A 57 -4.16 3.73 -20.94
N ASN A 58 -3.28 3.75 -20.26
CA ASN A 58 -2.81 4.98 -19.84
C ASN A 58 -2.58 5.70 -20.95
N ASP A 59 -2.76 5.18 -21.77
CA ASP A 59 -2.59 5.80 -22.85
C ASP A 59 -3.37 6.97 -22.95
N ASP A 60 -4.10 7.28 -22.36
CA ASP A 60 -4.81 8.48 -22.50
C ASP A 60 -3.78 9.42 -22.54
N GLY A 61 -2.68 9.06 -22.88
CA GLY A 61 -1.77 10.03 -23.03
C GLY A 61 -0.88 10.14 -21.88
N ALA A 62 -1.30 10.06 -20.76
CA ALA A 62 -0.47 10.25 -19.66
C ALA A 62 -0.12 8.92 -19.17
N PRO A 63 1.07 8.59 -19.08
CA PRO A 63 1.50 7.32 -18.67
C PRO A 63 1.12 7.12 -17.26
N GLY A 64 0.45 6.13 -16.90
CA GLY A 64 0.11 5.85 -15.54
C GLY A 64 1.32 5.36 -14.81
N VAL A 65 1.39 5.61 -13.55
CA VAL A 65 2.47 5.16 -12.70
C VAL A 65 1.91 4.14 -11.75
N SER A 66 2.47 2.95 -11.75
CA SER A 66 1.99 1.86 -10.90
C SER A 66 3.08 1.38 -9.98
N TYR A 67 2.72 1.08 -8.75
CA TYR A 67 3.65 0.54 -7.80
C TYR A 67 3.08 -0.72 -7.19
N CYS A 68 3.96 -1.68 -6.92
CA CYS A 68 3.58 -2.91 -6.28
C CYS A 68 3.83 -2.80 -4.80
N LEU A 69 2.83 -3.13 -4.00
CA LEU A 69 2.99 -3.21 -2.55
C LEU A 69 3.60 -4.58 -2.32
N ARG A 70 4.91 -4.61 -2.10
CA ARG A 70 5.62 -5.86 -2.00
C ARG A 70 5.45 -6.49 -0.63
N VAL A 71 5.42 -5.70 0.39
CA VAL A 71 5.27 -6.22 1.72
C VAL A 71 4.71 -5.14 2.62
N ILE A 72 3.92 -5.54 3.58
CA ILE A 72 3.49 -4.65 4.63
C ILE A 72 3.38 -5.55 5.86
N GLU A 73 4.12 -5.22 6.89
CA GLU A 73 4.16 -6.02 8.09
C GLU A 73 4.11 -5.20 9.34
N VAL A 74 3.42 -5.69 10.35
CA VAL A 74 3.36 -5.05 11.66
C VAL A 74 3.91 -6.06 12.65
N SER A 75 4.78 -5.60 13.56
CA SER A 75 5.37 -6.47 14.56
C SER A 75 4.26 -7.09 15.38
N GLN A 76 4.46 -8.34 15.77
CA GLN A 76 3.43 -9.09 16.42
C GLN A 76 2.83 -8.43 17.63
N ASN A 77 3.62 -7.79 18.44
CA ASN A 77 3.11 -7.15 19.64
C ASN A 77 2.28 -5.90 19.37
N TYR A 78 2.26 -5.44 18.15
CA TYR A 78 1.56 -4.23 17.80
C TYR A 78 0.42 -4.48 16.81
N ARG A 79 0.08 -5.74 16.59
CA ARG A 79 -0.99 -6.04 15.66
C ARG A 79 -2.35 -5.79 16.31
N ASN A 80 -3.35 -5.64 15.48
CA ASN A 80 -4.70 -5.39 15.94
C ASN A 80 -4.88 -4.09 16.70
N LYS A 81 -4.00 -3.13 16.46
CA LYS A 81 -4.11 -1.84 17.09
C LYS A 81 -4.26 -0.72 16.06
N GLY A 82 -4.47 -1.09 14.82
CA GLY A 82 -4.68 -0.09 13.78
C GLY A 82 -3.40 0.42 13.15
N VAL A 83 -2.25 -0.15 13.51
CA VAL A 83 -0.97 0.32 12.98
C VAL A 83 -0.88 0.06 11.48
N GLY A 84 -1.28 -1.14 11.03
CA GLY A 84 -1.22 -1.45 9.61
C GLY A 84 -2.12 -0.54 8.80
N SER A 85 -3.30 -0.22 9.31
CA SER A 85 -4.21 0.65 8.60
C SER A 85 -3.68 2.07 8.56
N ALA A 86 -3.06 2.53 9.65
CA ALA A 86 -2.46 3.85 9.67
C ALA A 86 -1.33 3.92 8.65
N LEU A 87 -0.50 2.88 8.59
CA LEU A 87 0.61 2.85 7.66
C LEU A 87 0.08 2.84 6.22
N LEU A 88 -0.90 2.02 5.92
CA LEU A 88 -1.43 1.94 4.58
C LEU A 88 -2.11 3.25 4.18
N ASN A 89 -2.78 3.92 5.09
CA ASN A 89 -3.38 5.20 4.79
C ASN A 89 -2.32 6.23 4.42
N GLU A 90 -1.17 6.19 5.09
CA GLU A 90 -0.10 7.13 4.75
C GLU A 90 0.48 6.79 3.38
N ILE A 91 0.57 5.51 3.03
CA ILE A 91 1.06 5.11 1.74
C ILE A 91 0.10 5.60 0.66
N ILE A 92 -1.19 5.43 0.87
CA ILE A 92 -2.19 5.83 -0.12
C ILE A 92 -2.14 7.34 -0.31
N ASP A 93 -2.05 8.09 0.80
CA ASP A 93 -2.00 9.53 0.70
C ASP A 93 -0.74 9.99 -0.04
N PHE A 94 0.40 9.36 0.27
CA PHE A 94 1.64 9.69 -0.39
C PHE A 94 1.52 9.42 -1.89
N CYS A 95 0.95 8.28 -2.25
CA CYS A 95 0.83 7.93 -3.64
C CYS A 95 -0.11 8.87 -4.38
N ARG A 96 -1.17 9.31 -3.72
CA ARG A 96 -2.06 10.25 -4.37
C ARG A 96 -1.35 11.57 -4.58
N ASP A 97 -0.59 12.02 -3.60
CA ASP A 97 0.12 13.28 -3.72
C ASP A 97 1.16 13.21 -4.83
N GLU A 98 1.75 12.05 -5.06
CA GLU A 98 2.76 11.89 -6.08
C GLU A 98 2.17 11.44 -7.41
N ARG A 99 0.83 11.41 -7.49
CA ARG A 99 0.16 11.07 -8.72
C ARG A 99 0.37 9.65 -9.20
N VAL A 100 0.52 8.74 -8.31
CA VAL A 100 0.57 7.33 -8.64
C VAL A 100 -0.85 6.92 -9.02
N SER A 101 -1.02 6.18 -10.09
CA SER A 101 -2.33 5.77 -10.55
C SER A 101 -2.84 4.50 -9.95
N LEU A 102 -1.96 3.61 -9.59
CA LEU A 102 -2.36 2.29 -9.17
C LEU A 102 -1.39 1.69 -8.16
N ILE A 103 -1.92 1.08 -7.11
CA ILE A 103 -1.15 0.27 -6.20
C ILE A 103 -1.68 -1.13 -6.38
N TYR A 104 -0.81 -2.11 -6.58
CA TYR A 104 -1.24 -3.48 -6.75
C TYR A 104 -0.33 -4.41 -5.97
N GLY A 105 -0.68 -5.64 -5.85
CA GLY A 105 0.15 -6.59 -5.14
C GLY A 105 -0.57 -7.91 -4.96
N GLU A 106 -0.09 -8.68 -4.02
CA GLU A 106 -0.62 -9.96 -3.75
C GLU A 106 -0.82 -10.11 -2.26
N ALA A 107 -1.96 -10.54 -1.80
CA ALA A 107 -2.19 -10.71 -0.37
C ALA A 107 -1.54 -12.00 0.06
N LYS A 108 -0.71 -11.92 1.09
CA LYS A 108 -0.03 -13.09 1.59
C LYS A 108 -0.27 -13.21 3.07
N GLY A 109 -0.53 -14.39 3.55
CA GLY A 109 -0.75 -14.61 4.98
C GLY A 109 -2.10 -15.23 5.21
N GLU A 110 -2.73 -14.90 6.31
CA GLU A 110 -3.98 -15.47 6.63
C GLU A 110 -5.03 -14.86 5.79
N LEU A 111 -5.42 -15.54 4.74
CA LEU A 111 -6.19 -14.92 3.70
C LEU A 111 -7.57 -14.37 4.05
N ALA A 112 -8.28 -15.05 4.92
CA ALA A 112 -9.61 -14.56 5.24
C ALA A 112 -9.55 -13.17 5.89
N ALA A 113 -8.64 -13.01 6.84
CA ALA A 113 -8.53 -11.74 7.53
C ALA A 113 -7.95 -10.68 6.61
N LEU A 114 -6.98 -11.07 5.77
CA LEU A 114 -6.37 -10.12 4.88
C LEU A 114 -7.35 -9.66 3.82
N ARG A 115 -8.18 -10.57 3.32
CA ARG A 115 -9.13 -10.19 2.30
C ARG A 115 -10.08 -9.14 2.87
N ARG A 116 -10.57 -9.33 4.09
CA ARG A 116 -11.47 -8.37 4.66
C ARG A 116 -10.74 -7.04 4.88
N TRP A 117 -9.52 -7.10 5.37
CA TRP A 117 -8.76 -5.89 5.66
C TRP A 117 -8.51 -5.09 4.39
N TYR A 118 -8.06 -5.74 3.31
CA TYR A 118 -7.78 -5.01 2.09
C TYR A 118 -9.08 -4.43 1.50
N LEU A 119 -10.17 -5.17 1.57
CA LEU A 119 -11.41 -4.65 1.03
C LEU A 119 -11.87 -3.44 1.84
N GLU A 120 -11.66 -3.46 3.15
CA GLU A 120 -12.02 -2.33 3.97
C GLU A 120 -11.15 -1.11 3.65
N GLN A 121 -9.96 -1.32 3.16
CA GLN A 121 -9.09 -0.21 2.79
C GLN A 121 -9.41 0.32 1.39
N GLY A 122 -10.33 -0.31 0.71
CA GLY A 122 -10.75 0.16 -0.61
C GLY A 122 -10.13 -0.59 -1.76
N PHE A 123 -9.36 -1.63 -1.50
CA PHE A 123 -8.74 -2.38 -2.58
C PHE A 123 -9.74 -3.35 -3.18
N GLU A 124 -9.50 -3.71 -4.43
CA GLU A 124 -10.25 -4.77 -5.06
C GLU A 124 -9.39 -6.01 -5.02
N MET A 125 -10.01 -7.17 -4.95
CA MET A 125 -9.28 -8.42 -4.92
C MET A 125 -9.86 -9.38 -5.92
N ASP A 126 -9.00 -10.15 -6.59
CA ASP A 126 -9.49 -11.13 -7.55
C ASP A 126 -9.49 -12.51 -6.87
N SER A 127 -9.79 -13.54 -7.64
CA SER A 127 -9.92 -14.86 -7.08
C SER A 127 -8.62 -15.52 -6.69
N ILE A 128 -7.51 -14.98 -7.09
CA ILE A 128 -6.22 -15.54 -6.72
C ILE A 128 -5.46 -14.59 -5.82
N ASP A 129 -6.18 -13.79 -5.08
CA ASP A 129 -5.63 -12.94 -4.04
C ASP A 129 -4.71 -11.80 -4.49
N ASN A 130 -4.86 -11.36 -5.72
CA ASN A 130 -4.19 -10.15 -6.14
C ASN A 130 -5.03 -8.97 -5.67
N ILE A 131 -4.36 -7.92 -5.26
CA ILE A 131 -5.04 -6.73 -4.78
C ILE A 131 -4.72 -5.57 -5.69
N GLN A 132 -5.61 -4.63 -5.80
CA GLN A 132 -5.29 -3.41 -6.51
C GLN A 132 -6.18 -2.28 -6.04
N LEU A 133 -5.63 -1.09 -6.06
CA LEU A 133 -6.33 0.11 -5.68
C LEU A 133 -6.03 1.18 -6.73
N SER A 134 -7.05 1.64 -7.41
CA SER A 134 -6.90 2.67 -8.39
C SER A 134 -6.99 4.00 -7.68
N LEU A 135 -6.05 4.89 -7.93
CA LEU A 135 -6.00 6.16 -7.26
C LEU A 135 -6.44 7.32 -8.15
N THR A 136 -6.84 7.03 -9.37
CA THR A 136 -7.29 8.12 -10.24
C THR A 136 -8.78 8.07 -10.52
#